data_ad4d57d26e6c7a5856145191ddec2ce6
#
_entry.id   ad4d57d26e6c7a5856145191ddec2ce6
#
_cell.length_a   1.000
_cell.length_b   1.000
_cell.length_c   1.000
_cell.angle_alpha   90.00
_cell.angle_beta   90.00
_cell.angle_gamma   90.00
#
_symmetry.space_group_name_H-M   'P 1'
#
loop_
_entity.id
_entity.type
_entity.pdbx_description
1 polymer ?
#
loop_
_entity_poly.entity_id
_entity_poly.type
_entity_poly.pdbx_seq_one_letter_code
_entity_poly.pdbx_strand_id
1 'polypeptide(L)'
;MTTMDGTATPGTKGLVLHSEARYYDLLAWVLTLGREQAFRERLVELARLEPGETVLDVGCGTGTLAIAAKRRVGAAGTVHGVDASPEMIDRAKRKATKAGVDVVFQTAVVEALPFPDASFDAVLGTLMLHHLPKPVRQQCAREMRRVLKPGGRVLAVDFATPARERKGLLARLHRHGHLAPRDMIELLGEAGLRVVESGSVGVSDLQFAVATAPGLRDDDRHEQQPYTSRSLDPLPTPRWIVPVVGLALVAGHGIVLGVASSRLALSALAVAGVAGLLAITHSRLAGVGHALLRRRSRR
;
A
#
# COMPACT_ATOMS: atom_id res chain seq x y z
N MET A 1 -24.35 -17.86 30.56
CA MET A 1 -23.76 -18.30 29.28
C MET A 1 -24.23 -17.31 28.22
N THR A 2 -23.56 -16.16 28.12
CA THR A 2 -23.95 -15.03 27.30
C THR A 2 -23.09 -15.05 26.05
N THR A 3 -23.68 -15.37 24.91
CA THR A 3 -23.06 -15.34 23.60
C THR A 3 -22.72 -13.89 23.25
N MET A 4 -21.44 -13.57 23.20
CA MET A 4 -20.93 -12.30 22.66
C MET A 4 -21.08 -12.37 21.13
N ASP A 5 -22.17 -11.79 20.64
CA ASP A 5 -22.35 -11.51 19.21
C ASP A 5 -21.55 -10.23 18.86
N GLY A 6 -20.34 -10.41 18.36
CA GLY A 6 -19.33 -9.37 18.20
C GLY A 6 -19.21 -8.84 16.77
N THR A 7 -20.24 -8.19 16.24
CA THR A 7 -20.16 -7.50 14.92
C THR A 7 -20.51 -6.02 15.01
N ALA A 8 -20.19 -5.34 16.11
CA ALA A 8 -20.25 -3.89 16.14
C ALA A 8 -18.97 -3.32 15.53
N THR A 9 -19.05 -2.74 14.34
CA THR A 9 -17.97 -1.94 13.76
C THR A 9 -17.65 -0.80 14.72
N PRO A 10 -16.40 -0.69 15.23
CA PRO A 10 -16.05 0.43 16.10
C PRO A 10 -16.28 1.75 15.33
N GLY A 11 -16.94 2.72 15.96
CA GLY A 11 -17.22 4.01 15.34
C GLY A 11 -15.94 4.81 15.10
N THR A 12 -15.34 4.67 13.92
CA THR A 12 -14.23 5.54 13.48
C THR A 12 -14.78 6.86 12.94
N LYS A 13 -14.00 7.94 13.10
CA LYS A 13 -14.26 9.24 12.44
C LYS A 13 -13.57 9.35 11.07
N GLY A 14 -12.84 8.30 10.65
CA GLY A 14 -12.22 8.19 9.34
C GLY A 14 -13.20 7.72 8.25
N LEU A 15 -12.82 7.89 6.98
CA LEU A 15 -13.58 7.37 5.84
C LEU A 15 -13.40 5.85 5.78
N VAL A 16 -14.50 5.10 5.91
CA VAL A 16 -14.50 3.64 5.76
C VAL A 16 -15.02 3.27 4.38
N LEU A 17 -14.22 2.54 3.61
CA LEU A 17 -14.57 2.07 2.27
C LEU A 17 -15.37 0.75 2.36
N HIS A 18 -16.69 0.81 2.28
CA HIS A 18 -17.57 -0.37 2.36
C HIS A 18 -17.87 -0.99 0.98
N SER A 19 -18.41 -0.21 0.05
CA SER A 19 -18.86 -0.71 -1.26
C SER A 19 -17.75 -0.79 -2.31
N GLU A 20 -16.65 -0.07 -2.12
CA GLU A 20 -15.58 0.11 -3.09
C GLU A 20 -14.52 -1.02 -3.03
N ALA A 21 -14.60 -1.88 -2.00
CA ALA A 21 -13.70 -3.03 -1.85
C ALA A 21 -13.62 -3.90 -3.11
N ARG A 22 -14.70 -3.97 -3.92
CA ARG A 22 -14.73 -4.76 -5.18
C ARG A 22 -13.78 -4.21 -6.23
N TYR A 23 -13.59 -2.89 -6.27
CA TYR A 23 -12.79 -2.20 -7.28
C TYR A 23 -11.42 -1.78 -6.75
N TYR A 24 -11.18 -1.93 -5.45
CA TYR A 24 -9.93 -1.49 -4.82
C TYR A 24 -8.69 -2.14 -5.46
N ASP A 25 -8.73 -3.46 -5.68
CA ASP A 25 -7.61 -4.17 -6.32
C ASP A 25 -7.41 -3.74 -7.78
N LEU A 26 -8.50 -3.43 -8.50
CA LEU A 26 -8.42 -2.88 -9.84
C LEU A 26 -7.83 -1.46 -9.82
N LEU A 27 -8.23 -0.63 -8.86
CA LEU A 27 -7.67 0.72 -8.71
C LEU A 27 -6.19 0.66 -8.36
N ALA A 28 -5.78 -0.21 -7.44
CA ALA A 28 -4.38 -0.43 -7.09
C ALA A 28 -3.58 -0.92 -8.32
N TRP A 29 -4.16 -1.82 -9.12
CA TRP A 29 -3.58 -2.29 -10.36
C TRP A 29 -3.39 -1.15 -11.38
N VAL A 30 -4.38 -0.29 -11.55
CA VAL A 30 -4.29 0.89 -12.43
C VAL A 30 -3.24 1.88 -11.92
N LEU A 31 -3.24 2.21 -10.63
CA LEU A 31 -2.27 3.13 -10.02
C LEU A 31 -0.83 2.65 -10.16
N THR A 32 -0.61 1.33 -10.07
CA THR A 32 0.71 0.73 -10.24
C THR A 32 1.01 0.33 -11.68
N LEU A 33 0.10 0.59 -12.61
CA LEU A 33 0.19 0.13 -14.00
C LEU A 33 0.45 -1.38 -14.10
N GLY A 34 -0.25 -2.19 -13.30
CA GLY A 34 -0.10 -3.64 -13.24
C GLY A 34 1.17 -4.15 -12.52
N ARG A 35 1.91 -3.26 -11.85
CA ARG A 35 3.16 -3.58 -11.13
C ARG A 35 2.93 -3.72 -9.63
N GLU A 36 1.72 -4.08 -9.21
CA GLU A 36 1.37 -4.14 -7.79
C GLU A 36 2.34 -5.00 -6.98
N GLN A 37 2.78 -6.15 -7.51
CA GLN A 37 3.73 -7.00 -6.82
C GLN A 37 5.09 -6.29 -6.61
N ALA A 38 5.67 -5.72 -7.65
CA ALA A 38 6.94 -4.98 -7.54
C ALA A 38 6.81 -3.76 -6.61
N PHE A 39 5.67 -3.11 -6.62
CA PHE A 39 5.38 -2.02 -5.68
C PHE A 39 5.35 -2.53 -4.23
N ARG A 40 4.68 -3.66 -3.94
CA ARG A 40 4.65 -4.24 -2.58
C ARG A 40 6.03 -4.73 -2.12
N GLU A 41 6.80 -5.36 -3.01
CA GLU A 41 8.18 -5.76 -2.74
C GLU A 41 9.04 -4.54 -2.37
N ARG A 42 8.91 -3.42 -3.10
CA ARG A 42 9.59 -2.16 -2.78
C ARG A 42 9.21 -1.60 -1.41
N LEU A 43 7.93 -1.67 -1.02
CA LEU A 43 7.49 -1.25 0.31
C LEU A 43 8.08 -2.13 1.42
N VAL A 44 8.15 -3.43 1.19
CA VAL A 44 8.79 -4.39 2.12
C VAL A 44 10.29 -4.11 2.27
N GLU A 45 10.97 -3.75 1.17
CA GLU A 45 12.38 -3.34 1.20
C GLU A 45 12.58 -2.03 1.96
N LEU A 46 11.73 -1.01 1.70
CA LEU A 46 11.75 0.26 2.43
C LEU A 46 11.51 0.07 3.93
N ALA A 47 10.59 -0.82 4.29
CA ALA A 47 10.32 -1.18 5.68
C ALA A 47 11.49 -1.99 6.30
N ARG A 48 12.47 -2.43 5.52
CA ARG A 48 13.63 -3.22 5.97
C ARG A 48 13.22 -4.42 6.81
N LEU A 49 12.14 -5.13 6.41
CA LEU A 49 11.64 -6.27 7.16
C LEU A 49 12.65 -7.42 7.17
N GLU A 50 12.86 -8.01 8.36
CA GLU A 50 13.78 -9.11 8.58
C GLU A 50 13.04 -10.42 8.91
N PRO A 51 13.64 -11.59 8.61
CA PRO A 51 13.06 -12.87 8.99
C PRO A 51 12.83 -12.97 10.51
N GLY A 52 11.65 -13.49 10.89
CA GLY A 52 11.29 -13.70 12.31
C GLY A 52 10.61 -12.50 12.98
N GLU A 53 10.52 -11.35 12.33
CA GLU A 53 9.88 -10.16 12.91
C GLU A 53 8.37 -10.28 13.07
N THR A 54 7.84 -9.54 14.04
CA THR A 54 6.40 -9.32 14.25
C THR A 54 6.01 -7.98 13.63
N VAL A 55 5.14 -8.00 12.62
CA VAL A 55 4.79 -6.84 11.79
C VAL A 55 3.30 -6.55 11.89
N LEU A 56 2.93 -5.26 11.94
CA LEU A 56 1.56 -4.78 11.86
C LEU A 56 1.35 -3.96 10.60
N ASP A 57 0.33 -4.29 9.81
CA ASP A 57 -0.15 -3.51 8.66
C ASP A 57 -1.44 -2.78 9.07
N VAL A 58 -1.35 -1.46 9.25
CA VAL A 58 -2.43 -0.58 9.73
C VAL A 58 -3.16 0.01 8.53
N GLY A 59 -4.49 -0.18 8.47
CA GLY A 59 -5.27 0.12 7.28
C GLY A 59 -4.92 -0.83 6.14
N CYS A 60 -4.85 -2.14 6.44
CA CYS A 60 -4.32 -3.16 5.53
C CYS A 60 -5.16 -3.38 4.25
N GLY A 61 -6.40 -2.85 4.20
CA GLY A 61 -7.30 -3.03 3.07
C GLY A 61 -7.50 -4.51 2.73
N THR A 62 -7.27 -4.88 1.48
CA THR A 62 -7.39 -6.26 1.00
C THR A 62 -6.18 -7.15 1.34
N GLY A 63 -5.26 -6.69 2.19
CA GLY A 63 -4.15 -7.47 2.78
C GLY A 63 -2.97 -7.75 1.86
N THR A 64 -2.86 -7.07 0.72
CA THR A 64 -1.81 -7.39 -0.27
C THR A 64 -0.41 -7.10 0.28
N LEU A 65 -0.23 -6.00 1.04
CA LEU A 65 1.04 -5.67 1.66
C LEU A 65 1.36 -6.61 2.84
N ALA A 66 0.38 -6.91 3.70
CA ALA A 66 0.53 -7.87 4.78
C ALA A 66 0.97 -9.26 4.28
N ILE A 67 0.41 -9.72 3.15
CA ILE A 67 0.83 -10.97 2.49
C ILE A 67 2.29 -10.90 2.00
N ALA A 68 2.70 -9.76 1.42
CA ALA A 68 4.09 -9.55 0.99
C ALA A 68 5.03 -9.51 2.20
N ALA A 69 4.65 -8.83 3.28
CA ALA A 69 5.37 -8.79 4.56
C ALA A 69 5.53 -10.19 5.14
N LYS A 70 4.46 -11.02 5.17
CA LYS A 70 4.54 -12.40 5.68
C LYS A 70 5.52 -13.27 4.89
N ARG A 71 5.57 -13.12 3.58
CA ARG A 71 6.55 -13.82 2.74
C ARG A 71 7.98 -13.41 3.08
N ARG A 72 8.20 -12.16 3.43
CA ARG A 72 9.51 -11.62 3.79
C ARG A 72 9.97 -12.08 5.17
N VAL A 73 9.10 -11.98 6.19
CA VAL A 73 9.46 -12.40 7.56
C VAL A 73 9.49 -13.91 7.73
N GLY A 74 8.91 -14.67 6.81
CA GLY A 74 8.98 -16.13 6.76
C GLY A 74 8.13 -16.83 7.83
N ALA A 75 8.37 -18.11 8.04
CA ALA A 75 7.59 -18.96 8.95
C ALA A 75 7.73 -18.51 10.41
N ALA A 76 8.93 -18.09 10.83
CA ALA A 76 9.22 -17.67 12.20
C ALA A 76 8.65 -16.29 12.56
N GLY A 77 8.35 -15.44 11.56
CA GLY A 77 7.77 -14.12 11.78
C GLY A 77 6.24 -14.17 11.85
N THR A 78 5.64 -13.16 12.45
CA THR A 78 4.18 -13.01 12.56
C THR A 78 3.74 -11.71 11.91
N VAL A 79 2.63 -11.74 11.15
CA VAL A 79 2.06 -10.54 10.55
C VAL A 79 0.60 -10.40 10.95
N HIS A 80 0.26 -9.20 11.42
CA HIS A 80 -1.10 -8.78 11.72
C HIS A 80 -1.52 -7.71 10.71
N GLY A 81 -2.79 -7.71 10.34
CA GLY A 81 -3.39 -6.66 9.51
C GLY A 81 -4.69 -6.17 10.15
N VAL A 82 -4.84 -4.85 10.27
CA VAL A 82 -6.08 -4.24 10.76
C VAL A 82 -6.66 -3.29 9.72
N ASP A 83 -7.99 -3.30 9.62
CA ASP A 83 -8.76 -2.36 8.81
C ASP A 83 -10.13 -2.13 9.45
N ALA A 84 -10.69 -0.93 9.29
CA ALA A 84 -12.00 -0.61 9.85
C ALA A 84 -13.16 -1.26 9.08
N SER A 85 -12.94 -1.68 7.82
CA SER A 85 -13.94 -2.33 6.98
C SER A 85 -13.91 -3.86 7.16
N PRO A 86 -14.99 -4.46 7.68
CA PRO A 86 -15.13 -5.93 7.73
C PRO A 86 -15.01 -6.58 6.34
N GLU A 87 -15.51 -5.92 5.29
CA GLU A 87 -15.47 -6.41 3.92
C GLU A 87 -14.02 -6.47 3.37
N MET A 88 -13.18 -5.50 3.75
CA MET A 88 -11.74 -5.52 3.43
C MET A 88 -11.05 -6.69 4.15
N ILE A 89 -11.33 -6.87 5.44
CA ILE A 89 -10.78 -7.96 6.26
C ILE A 89 -11.17 -9.32 5.70
N ASP A 90 -12.41 -9.51 5.30
CA ASP A 90 -12.87 -10.76 4.70
C ASP A 90 -12.16 -11.06 3.38
N ARG A 91 -11.89 -10.03 2.56
CA ARG A 91 -11.10 -10.17 1.33
C ARG A 91 -9.64 -10.49 1.64
N ALA A 92 -9.06 -9.82 2.63
CA ALA A 92 -7.68 -10.05 3.06
C ALA A 92 -7.49 -11.51 3.50
N LYS A 93 -8.40 -12.04 4.33
CA LYS A 93 -8.40 -13.45 4.77
C LYS A 93 -8.44 -14.41 3.58
N ARG A 94 -9.38 -14.20 2.64
CA ARG A 94 -9.49 -15.04 1.42
C ARG A 94 -8.21 -14.97 0.56
N LYS A 95 -7.61 -13.78 0.42
CA LYS A 95 -6.36 -13.62 -0.33
C LYS A 95 -5.19 -14.35 0.33
N ALA A 96 -5.04 -14.24 1.65
CA ALA A 96 -3.98 -14.93 2.40
C ALA A 96 -4.11 -16.45 2.29
N THR A 97 -5.33 -16.99 2.46
CA THR A 97 -5.61 -18.41 2.25
C THR A 97 -5.23 -18.85 0.84
N LYS A 98 -5.65 -18.10 -0.20
CA LYS A 98 -5.29 -18.39 -1.60
C LYS A 98 -3.78 -18.30 -1.86
N ALA A 99 -3.09 -17.41 -1.15
CA ALA A 99 -1.65 -17.23 -1.25
C ALA A 99 -0.84 -18.27 -0.46
N GLY A 100 -1.49 -19.11 0.36
CA GLY A 100 -0.86 -20.09 1.21
C GLY A 100 0.00 -19.49 2.32
N VAL A 101 -0.40 -18.31 2.84
CA VAL A 101 0.34 -17.63 3.92
C VAL A 101 -0.58 -17.38 5.12
N ASP A 102 -0.01 -17.45 6.31
CA ASP A 102 -0.69 -17.20 7.56
C ASP A 102 -0.50 -15.75 7.99
N VAL A 103 -1.59 -14.97 7.96
CA VAL A 103 -1.66 -13.57 8.40
C VAL A 103 -2.90 -13.40 9.28
N VAL A 104 -2.74 -12.79 10.45
CA VAL A 104 -3.85 -12.55 11.37
C VAL A 104 -4.55 -11.23 10.99
N PHE A 105 -5.76 -11.32 10.45
CA PHE A 105 -6.56 -10.16 10.08
C PHE A 105 -7.72 -9.95 11.05
N GLN A 106 -7.91 -8.71 11.50
CA GLN A 106 -9.04 -8.34 12.35
C GLN A 106 -9.57 -6.94 12.04
N THR A 107 -10.87 -6.75 12.26
CA THR A 107 -11.51 -5.44 12.14
C THR A 107 -11.14 -4.58 13.36
N ALA A 108 -10.51 -3.44 13.11
CA ALA A 108 -10.16 -2.49 14.17
C ALA A 108 -10.00 -1.08 13.60
N VAL A 109 -10.17 -0.06 14.45
CA VAL A 109 -9.92 1.34 14.12
C VAL A 109 -8.48 1.71 14.42
N VAL A 110 -7.90 2.57 13.60
CA VAL A 110 -6.48 2.93 13.67
C VAL A 110 -6.17 3.88 14.82
N GLU A 111 -7.17 4.56 15.35
CA GLU A 111 -7.08 5.46 16.50
C GLU A 111 -7.14 4.74 17.87
N ALA A 112 -7.37 3.41 17.89
CA ALA A 112 -7.37 2.57 19.08
C ALA A 112 -7.01 1.13 18.70
N LEU A 113 -5.72 0.88 18.52
CA LEU A 113 -5.22 -0.42 18.08
C LEU A 113 -5.37 -1.47 19.21
N PRO A 114 -5.97 -2.64 18.93
CA PRO A 114 -6.27 -3.67 19.95
C PRO A 114 -5.05 -4.54 20.27
N PHE A 115 -3.89 -3.89 20.46
CA PHE A 115 -2.63 -4.56 20.78
C PHE A 115 -1.97 -3.94 22.01
N PRO A 116 -1.24 -4.71 22.80
CA PRO A 116 -0.42 -4.19 23.88
C PRO A 116 0.68 -3.24 23.37
N ASP A 117 1.23 -2.43 24.28
CA ASP A 117 2.41 -1.63 24.02
C ASP A 117 3.59 -2.52 23.62
N ALA A 118 4.51 -2.01 22.82
CA ALA A 118 5.77 -2.66 22.48
C ALA A 118 5.62 -4.09 21.92
N SER A 119 4.61 -4.32 21.06
CA SER A 119 4.28 -5.63 20.50
C SER A 119 4.96 -5.91 19.15
N PHE A 120 5.29 -4.88 18.37
CA PHE A 120 5.71 -5.02 16.99
C PHE A 120 7.13 -4.50 16.73
N ASP A 121 7.87 -5.23 15.90
CA ASP A 121 9.18 -4.81 15.41
C ASP A 121 9.05 -3.77 14.29
N ALA A 122 8.01 -3.90 13.46
CA ALA A 122 7.70 -2.97 12.40
C ALA A 122 6.19 -2.71 12.27
N VAL A 123 5.82 -1.46 11.96
CA VAL A 123 4.45 -1.03 11.64
C VAL A 123 4.44 -0.44 10.24
N LEU A 124 3.49 -0.87 9.41
CA LEU A 124 3.27 -0.37 8.06
C LEU A 124 1.98 0.43 8.04
N GLY A 125 2.00 1.64 7.49
CA GLY A 125 0.82 2.47 7.28
C GLY A 125 0.85 3.03 5.86
N THR A 126 0.15 2.37 4.92
CA THR A 126 0.28 2.72 3.51
C THR A 126 -1.05 3.08 2.87
N LEU A 127 -1.09 4.26 2.22
CA LEU A 127 -2.25 4.75 1.47
C LEU A 127 -3.53 4.87 2.33
N MET A 128 -3.38 5.22 3.61
CA MET A 128 -4.49 5.30 4.55
C MET A 128 -4.60 6.63 5.31
N LEU A 129 -3.46 7.30 5.55
CA LEU A 129 -3.44 8.53 6.35
C LEU A 129 -4.24 9.65 5.70
N HIS A 130 -4.28 9.73 4.36
CA HIS A 130 -5.06 10.72 3.63
C HIS A 130 -6.58 10.57 3.80
N HIS A 131 -7.07 9.40 4.22
CA HIS A 131 -8.50 9.17 4.54
C HIS A 131 -8.87 9.65 5.95
N LEU A 132 -7.91 9.99 6.80
CA LEU A 132 -8.12 10.34 8.19
C LEU A 132 -8.20 11.86 8.39
N PRO A 133 -9.17 12.38 9.16
CA PRO A 133 -9.14 13.75 9.67
C PRO A 133 -7.88 13.99 10.50
N LYS A 134 -7.37 15.23 10.53
CA LYS A 134 -6.12 15.57 11.23
C LYS A 134 -6.03 15.04 12.67
N PRO A 135 -7.06 15.20 13.54
CA PRO A 135 -7.01 14.68 14.91
C PRO A 135 -6.89 13.15 14.98
N VAL A 136 -7.62 12.43 14.08
CA VAL A 136 -7.57 10.96 14.02
C VAL A 136 -6.22 10.49 13.51
N ARG A 137 -5.64 11.20 12.53
CA ARG A 137 -4.30 10.94 11.99
C ARG A 137 -3.22 11.07 13.07
N GLN A 138 -3.30 12.11 13.91
CA GLN A 138 -2.39 12.29 15.04
C GLN A 138 -2.55 11.16 16.07
N GLN A 139 -3.78 10.75 16.36
CA GLN A 139 -4.01 9.63 17.27
C GLN A 139 -3.50 8.31 16.69
N CYS A 140 -3.70 8.07 15.38
CA CYS A 140 -3.16 6.91 14.66
C CYS A 140 -1.62 6.86 14.77
N ALA A 141 -0.93 7.97 14.57
CA ALA A 141 0.53 8.02 14.70
C ALA A 141 1.00 7.71 16.15
N ARG A 142 0.27 8.20 17.17
CA ARG A 142 0.54 7.84 18.58
C ARG A 142 0.33 6.36 18.85
N GLU A 143 -0.74 5.76 18.30
CA GLU A 143 -1.01 4.33 18.43
C GLU A 143 0.07 3.49 17.73
N MET A 144 0.49 3.87 16.52
CA MET A 144 1.63 3.24 15.83
C MET A 144 2.89 3.27 16.71
N ARG A 145 3.18 4.44 17.35
CA ARG A 145 4.31 4.55 18.27
C ARG A 145 4.15 3.68 19.52
N ARG A 146 2.96 3.63 20.11
CA ARG A 146 2.66 2.86 21.33
C ARG A 146 2.91 1.36 21.12
N VAL A 147 2.42 0.82 20.01
CA VAL A 147 2.53 -0.63 19.74
C VAL A 147 3.92 -1.06 19.26
N LEU A 148 4.78 -0.12 18.87
CA LEU A 148 6.16 -0.42 18.48
C LEU A 148 7.03 -0.75 19.69
N LYS A 149 7.83 -1.79 19.56
CA LYS A 149 8.93 -2.08 20.49
C LYS A 149 9.94 -0.92 20.50
N PRO A 150 10.70 -0.73 21.59
CA PRO A 150 11.86 0.16 21.57
C PRO A 150 12.81 -0.21 20.42
N GLY A 151 13.22 0.78 19.63
CA GLY A 151 14.01 0.58 18.41
C GLY A 151 13.25 0.04 17.20
N GLY A 152 11.97 -0.28 17.36
CA GLY A 152 11.08 -0.65 16.26
C GLY A 152 10.85 0.50 15.28
N ARG A 153 10.29 0.21 14.11
CA ARG A 153 10.16 1.19 13.02
C ARG A 153 8.78 1.26 12.39
N VAL A 154 8.44 2.44 11.88
CA VAL A 154 7.26 2.69 11.03
C VAL A 154 7.73 2.91 9.60
N LEU A 155 7.03 2.31 8.63
CA LEU A 155 6.99 2.79 7.25
C LEU A 155 5.63 3.45 7.02
N ALA A 156 5.63 4.76 6.77
CA ALA A 156 4.47 5.50 6.29
C ALA A 156 4.62 5.81 4.80
N VAL A 157 3.57 5.55 4.00
CA VAL A 157 3.54 5.87 2.57
C VAL A 157 2.20 6.48 2.23
N ASP A 158 2.23 7.65 1.58
CA ASP A 158 0.99 8.31 1.16
C ASP A 158 1.22 9.22 -0.07
N PHE A 159 0.13 9.75 -0.62
CA PHE A 159 0.20 10.69 -1.71
C PHE A 159 0.76 12.03 -1.25
N ALA A 160 1.73 12.57 -2.02
CA ALA A 160 2.17 13.94 -1.84
C ALA A 160 1.09 14.92 -2.30
N THR A 161 1.03 16.09 -1.67
CA THR A 161 0.27 17.21 -2.20
C THR A 161 0.94 17.67 -3.50
N PRO A 162 0.24 17.70 -4.65
CA PRO A 162 0.84 18.19 -5.87
C PRO A 162 1.38 19.60 -5.66
N ALA A 163 2.65 19.84 -5.95
CA ALA A 163 3.30 21.15 -5.83
C ALA A 163 2.69 22.22 -6.79
N ARG A 164 1.84 21.80 -7.72
CA ARG A 164 1.05 22.66 -8.61
C ARG A 164 -0.43 22.37 -8.41
N GLU A 165 -1.20 23.42 -8.13
CA GLU A 165 -2.67 23.38 -8.22
C GLU A 165 -3.08 22.91 -9.62
N ARG A 166 -3.37 21.61 -9.73
CA ARG A 166 -3.98 21.06 -10.95
C ARG A 166 -5.40 21.61 -11.04
N LYS A 167 -5.61 22.58 -11.92
CA LYS A 167 -6.95 23.09 -12.28
C LYS A 167 -7.60 22.03 -13.19
N GLY A 168 -8.77 21.51 -12.84
CA GLY A 168 -9.54 20.61 -13.70
C GLY A 168 -10.46 19.65 -12.95
N LEU A 169 -11.33 18.95 -13.69
CA LEU A 169 -12.31 18.02 -13.14
C LEU A 169 -11.65 16.88 -12.32
N LEU A 170 -10.49 16.38 -12.75
CA LEU A 170 -9.69 15.38 -12.04
C LEU A 170 -9.14 15.90 -10.70
N ALA A 171 -8.82 17.18 -10.58
CA ALA A 171 -8.41 17.79 -9.33
C ALA A 171 -9.55 17.85 -8.30
N ARG A 172 -10.81 17.91 -8.74
CA ARG A 172 -11.99 17.86 -7.86
C ARG A 172 -12.22 16.47 -7.28
N LEU A 173 -11.94 15.41 -8.02
CA LEU A 173 -12.02 14.02 -7.55
C LEU A 173 -10.95 13.68 -6.50
N HIS A 174 -9.77 14.34 -6.57
CA HIS A 174 -8.66 14.14 -5.64
C HIS A 174 -8.60 15.18 -4.51
N ARG A 175 -9.67 15.93 -4.29
CA ARG A 175 -9.71 17.08 -3.36
C ARG A 175 -9.70 16.71 -1.88
N HIS A 176 -9.86 15.45 -1.54
CA HIS A 176 -9.87 14.98 -0.17
C HIS A 176 -8.62 14.10 0.07
N GLY A 177 -7.71 14.59 0.92
CA GLY A 177 -6.80 13.72 1.61
C GLY A 177 -5.37 13.62 1.07
N HIS A 178 -4.79 14.62 0.45
CA HIS A 178 -3.34 14.63 0.25
C HIS A 178 -2.62 14.98 1.57
N LEU A 179 -1.51 14.32 1.82
CA LEU A 179 -0.62 14.59 2.95
C LEU A 179 0.73 15.01 2.40
N ALA A 180 1.10 16.30 2.56
CA ALA A 180 2.41 16.74 2.12
C ALA A 180 3.51 15.93 2.82
N PRO A 181 4.65 15.64 2.15
CA PRO A 181 5.75 14.90 2.76
C PRO A 181 6.20 15.50 4.08
N ARG A 182 6.24 16.85 4.15
CA ARG A 182 6.57 17.60 5.36
C ARG A 182 5.57 17.31 6.49
N ASP A 183 4.28 17.29 6.18
CA ASP A 183 3.23 17.04 7.18
C ASP A 183 3.29 15.60 7.72
N MET A 184 3.71 14.63 6.88
CA MET A 184 3.93 13.24 7.30
C MET A 184 5.13 13.13 8.24
N ILE A 185 6.23 13.83 7.95
CA ILE A 185 7.42 13.87 8.80
C ILE A 185 7.08 14.52 10.14
N GLU A 186 6.37 15.67 10.13
CA GLU A 186 5.93 16.38 11.31
C GLU A 186 4.98 15.51 12.16
N LEU A 187 4.01 14.84 11.53
CA LEU A 187 3.07 13.92 12.18
C LEU A 187 3.78 12.79 12.94
N LEU A 188 4.78 12.16 12.33
CA LEU A 188 5.56 11.10 12.96
C LEU A 188 6.43 11.65 14.10
N GLY A 189 7.03 12.84 13.91
CA GLY A 189 7.80 13.52 14.95
C GLY A 189 6.96 13.91 16.16
N GLU A 190 5.76 14.48 15.95
CA GLU A 190 4.79 14.80 17.02
C GLU A 190 4.37 13.55 17.83
N ALA A 191 4.39 12.37 17.21
CA ALA A 191 4.12 11.11 17.87
C ALA A 191 5.33 10.54 18.64
N GLY A 192 6.47 11.23 18.67
CA GLY A 192 7.69 10.77 19.33
C GLY A 192 8.49 9.74 18.54
N LEU A 193 8.33 9.71 17.21
CA LEU A 193 9.11 8.88 16.30
C LEU A 193 10.21 9.72 15.64
N ARG A 194 11.41 9.19 15.51
CA ARG A 194 12.51 9.84 14.82
C ARG A 194 12.52 9.42 13.35
N VAL A 195 12.21 10.34 12.44
CA VAL A 195 12.32 10.08 11.00
C VAL A 195 13.79 9.90 10.63
N VAL A 196 14.12 8.78 10.00
CA VAL A 196 15.48 8.42 9.58
C VAL A 196 15.67 8.49 8.07
N GLU A 197 14.60 8.28 7.31
CA GLU A 197 14.63 8.33 5.85
C GLU A 197 13.28 8.79 5.30
N SER A 198 13.30 9.57 4.22
CA SER A 198 12.10 9.95 3.49
C SER A 198 12.39 10.15 2.01
N GLY A 199 11.36 10.14 1.17
CA GLY A 199 11.53 10.44 -0.26
C GLY A 199 10.41 9.90 -1.14
N SER A 200 10.66 9.87 -2.45
CA SER A 200 9.72 9.32 -3.42
C SER A 200 9.82 7.79 -3.50
N VAL A 201 8.67 7.13 -3.55
CA VAL A 201 8.58 5.68 -3.78
C VAL A 201 8.92 5.30 -5.23
N GLY A 202 8.92 6.27 -6.16
CA GLY A 202 9.11 6.02 -7.59
C GLY A 202 7.87 5.43 -8.29
N VAL A 203 6.69 5.61 -7.69
CA VAL A 203 5.39 5.21 -8.26
C VAL A 203 4.43 6.36 -8.07
N SER A 204 3.86 6.89 -9.17
CA SER A 204 2.98 8.06 -9.10
C SER A 204 3.61 9.21 -8.31
N ASP A 205 2.84 9.90 -7.49
CA ASP A 205 3.29 10.94 -6.56
C ASP A 205 3.40 10.43 -5.11
N LEU A 206 3.63 9.12 -4.94
CA LEU A 206 3.76 8.51 -3.61
C LEU A 206 5.09 8.87 -2.95
N GLN A 207 4.98 9.30 -1.70
CA GLN A 207 6.10 9.61 -0.82
C GLN A 207 6.12 8.64 0.35
N PHE A 208 7.31 8.40 0.89
CA PHE A 208 7.49 7.56 2.07
C PHE A 208 8.25 8.30 3.16
N ALA A 209 8.04 7.86 4.39
CA ALA A 209 8.88 8.15 5.54
C ALA A 209 9.11 6.88 6.34
N VAL A 210 10.36 6.63 6.69
CA VAL A 210 10.75 5.61 7.67
C VAL A 210 11.11 6.32 8.96
N ALA A 211 10.50 5.92 10.05
CA ALA A 211 10.76 6.48 11.37
C ALA A 211 10.99 5.38 12.41
N THR A 212 11.82 5.63 13.40
CA THR A 212 12.15 4.68 14.46
C THR A 212 11.62 5.15 15.82
N ALA A 213 11.16 4.22 16.61
CA ALA A 213 10.89 4.45 18.03
C ALA A 213 12.21 4.59 18.80
N PRO A 214 12.33 5.50 19.78
CA PRO A 214 13.52 5.57 20.64
C PRO A 214 13.84 4.21 21.24
N GLY A 215 15.13 3.86 21.27
CA GLY A 215 15.65 2.68 21.92
C GLY A 215 15.75 2.87 23.44
N LEU A 216 15.90 1.79 24.21
CA LEU A 216 16.02 1.83 25.67
C LEU A 216 17.24 2.59 26.20
N ARG A 217 18.19 2.95 25.32
CA ARG A 217 19.44 3.66 25.65
C ARG A 217 19.57 5.03 24.97
N ASP A 218 18.50 5.52 24.29
CA ASP A 218 18.54 6.77 23.52
C ASP A 218 18.12 8.02 24.32
N ASP A 219 17.85 7.90 25.62
CA ASP A 219 17.31 9.00 26.45
C ASP A 219 18.21 10.25 26.56
N ASP A 220 19.51 10.15 26.21
CA ASP A 220 20.47 11.24 26.42
C ASP A 220 21.03 11.88 25.13
N ARG A 221 20.58 11.51 23.93
CA ARG A 221 21.10 12.08 22.66
C ARG A 221 20.00 12.68 21.82
N HIS A 222 19.39 13.74 22.29
CA HIS A 222 18.43 14.56 21.52
C HIS A 222 19.09 15.51 20.50
N GLU A 223 20.16 15.12 19.85
CA GLU A 223 20.65 15.84 18.70
C GLU A 223 19.85 15.36 17.47
N GLN A 224 19.04 16.23 16.91
CA GLN A 224 18.26 15.99 15.67
C GLN A 224 19.24 15.75 14.51
N GLN A 225 19.69 14.49 14.39
CA GLN A 225 20.42 14.12 13.18
C GLN A 225 19.48 14.28 11.98
N PRO A 226 19.92 14.98 10.93
CA PRO A 226 19.11 15.16 9.74
C PRO A 226 18.78 13.78 9.13
N TYR A 227 17.49 13.58 8.79
CA TYR A 227 17.07 12.37 8.08
C TYR A 227 17.63 12.37 6.64
N THR A 228 17.86 11.18 6.11
CA THR A 228 18.30 11.01 4.73
C THR A 228 17.11 11.19 3.79
N SER A 229 17.22 12.12 2.83
CA SER A 229 16.25 12.25 1.75
C SER A 229 16.70 11.43 0.55
N ARG A 230 15.85 10.49 0.12
CA ARG A 230 16.13 9.57 -0.99
C ARG A 230 14.90 9.42 -1.88
N SER A 231 15.06 9.66 -3.17
CA SER A 231 14.05 9.31 -4.17
C SER A 231 14.43 8.02 -4.88
N LEU A 232 13.51 7.08 -4.95
CA LEU A 232 13.73 5.83 -5.66
C LEU A 232 13.43 6.01 -7.15
N ASP A 233 14.17 5.29 -7.97
CA ASP A 233 13.92 5.26 -9.40
C ASP A 233 12.51 4.73 -9.71
N PRO A 234 11.87 5.25 -10.76
CA PRO A 234 10.59 4.73 -11.21
C PRO A 234 10.65 3.22 -11.43
N LEU A 235 9.58 2.49 -11.07
CA LEU A 235 9.48 1.08 -11.42
C LEU A 235 9.56 0.92 -12.93
N PRO A 236 10.28 -0.09 -13.47
CA PRO A 236 10.41 -0.29 -14.91
C PRO A 236 9.04 -0.46 -15.56
N THR A 237 8.81 0.25 -16.66
CA THR A 237 7.54 0.19 -17.38
C THR A 237 7.33 -1.22 -17.93
N PRO A 238 6.20 -1.89 -17.64
CA PRO A 238 5.92 -3.20 -18.22
C PRO A 238 5.88 -3.14 -19.75
N ARG A 239 6.53 -4.10 -20.41
CA ARG A 239 6.62 -4.13 -21.89
C ARG A 239 5.27 -4.11 -22.60
N TRP A 240 4.20 -4.56 -21.94
CA TRP A 240 2.83 -4.57 -22.51
C TRP A 240 2.15 -3.20 -22.48
N ILE A 241 2.60 -2.24 -21.66
CA ILE A 241 1.98 -0.89 -21.61
C ILE A 241 2.19 -0.13 -22.91
N VAL A 242 3.37 -0.21 -23.50
CA VAL A 242 3.71 0.53 -24.71
C VAL A 242 2.71 0.25 -25.87
N PRO A 243 2.45 -1.02 -26.22
CA PRO A 243 1.46 -1.31 -27.28
C PRO A 243 0.02 -0.93 -26.88
N VAL A 244 -0.37 -1.09 -25.61
CA VAL A 244 -1.73 -0.75 -25.15
C VAL A 244 -1.95 0.76 -25.17
N VAL A 245 -1.01 1.55 -24.71
CA VAL A 245 -1.08 3.02 -24.77
C VAL A 245 -1.02 3.50 -26.21
N GLY A 246 -0.16 2.92 -27.04
CA GLY A 246 -0.08 3.23 -28.46
C GLY A 246 -1.42 2.98 -29.18
N LEU A 247 -2.06 1.83 -28.92
CA LEU A 247 -3.35 1.50 -29.51
C LEU A 247 -4.47 2.43 -29.02
N ALA A 248 -4.46 2.80 -27.73
CA ALA A 248 -5.43 3.75 -27.16
C ALA A 248 -5.28 5.16 -27.75
N LEU A 249 -4.04 5.61 -27.98
CA LEU A 249 -3.75 6.89 -28.62
C LEU A 249 -4.21 6.90 -30.09
N VAL A 250 -3.97 5.83 -30.83
CA VAL A 250 -4.44 5.69 -32.23
C VAL A 250 -5.97 5.70 -32.29
N ALA A 251 -6.65 4.95 -31.41
CA ALA A 251 -8.11 4.94 -31.33
C ALA A 251 -8.66 6.33 -30.93
N GLY A 252 -8.02 7.01 -29.98
CA GLY A 252 -8.38 8.37 -29.57
C GLY A 252 -8.22 9.40 -30.68
N HIS A 253 -7.14 9.34 -31.47
CA HIS A 253 -6.94 10.19 -32.64
C HIS A 253 -7.99 9.92 -33.74
N GLY A 254 -8.32 8.63 -33.97
CA GLY A 254 -9.36 8.28 -34.92
C GLY A 254 -10.75 8.87 -34.60
N ILE A 255 -11.08 8.93 -33.30
CA ILE A 255 -12.32 9.55 -32.82
C ILE A 255 -12.28 11.09 -33.00
N VAL A 256 -11.16 11.72 -32.64
CA VAL A 256 -11.00 13.19 -32.76
C VAL A 256 -11.02 13.67 -34.23
N LEU A 257 -10.45 12.88 -35.14
CA LEU A 257 -10.42 13.21 -36.55
C LEU A 257 -11.72 12.84 -37.28
N GLY A 258 -12.71 12.23 -36.61
CA GLY A 258 -13.99 11.83 -37.22
C GLY A 258 -13.85 10.74 -38.29
N VAL A 259 -12.67 10.09 -38.40
CA VAL A 259 -12.36 9.09 -39.42
C VAL A 259 -12.91 7.70 -39.08
N ALA A 260 -13.18 7.48 -37.77
CA ALA A 260 -13.72 6.20 -37.31
C ALA A 260 -15.14 6.38 -36.76
N SER A 261 -16.06 5.50 -37.16
CA SER A 261 -17.37 5.40 -36.54
C SER A 261 -17.21 4.97 -35.08
N SER A 262 -18.13 5.39 -34.18
CA SER A 262 -18.11 5.03 -32.76
C SER A 262 -17.99 3.51 -32.54
N ARG A 263 -18.50 2.67 -33.46
CA ARG A 263 -18.37 1.21 -33.41
C ARG A 263 -16.94 0.70 -33.65
N LEU A 264 -16.20 1.31 -34.58
CA LEU A 264 -14.80 0.95 -34.84
C LEU A 264 -13.88 1.33 -33.70
N ALA A 265 -14.11 2.50 -33.09
CA ALA A 265 -13.35 2.94 -31.91
C ALA A 265 -13.61 2.06 -30.68
N LEU A 266 -14.87 1.66 -30.43
CA LEU A 266 -15.23 0.70 -29.36
C LEU A 266 -14.64 -0.69 -29.63
N SER A 267 -14.60 -1.14 -30.87
CA SER A 267 -13.96 -2.41 -31.25
C SER A 267 -12.45 -2.37 -31.06
N ALA A 268 -11.77 -1.26 -31.36
CA ALA A 268 -10.34 -1.08 -31.14
C ALA A 268 -10.01 -1.06 -29.64
N LEU A 269 -10.84 -0.43 -28.81
CA LEU A 269 -10.70 -0.45 -27.34
C LEU A 269 -10.94 -1.86 -26.76
N ALA A 270 -11.92 -2.60 -27.30
CA ALA A 270 -12.18 -3.98 -26.89
C ALA A 270 -11.00 -4.91 -27.26
N VAL A 271 -10.45 -4.77 -28.46
CA VAL A 271 -9.26 -5.52 -28.92
C VAL A 271 -8.03 -5.16 -28.08
N ALA A 272 -7.84 -3.88 -27.72
CA ALA A 272 -6.77 -3.46 -26.82
C ALA A 272 -6.92 -4.07 -25.43
N GLY A 273 -8.16 -4.13 -24.91
CA GLY A 273 -8.47 -4.79 -23.64
C GLY A 273 -8.17 -6.28 -23.67
N VAL A 274 -8.57 -6.99 -24.73
CA VAL A 274 -8.32 -8.43 -24.92
C VAL A 274 -6.81 -8.70 -25.12
N ALA A 275 -6.11 -7.90 -25.91
CA ALA A 275 -4.66 -8.04 -26.10
C ALA A 275 -3.89 -7.79 -24.81
N GLY A 276 -4.30 -6.82 -23.97
CA GLY A 276 -3.77 -6.59 -22.64
C GLY A 276 -4.00 -7.79 -21.72
N LEU A 277 -5.22 -8.37 -21.75
CA LEU A 277 -5.55 -9.56 -20.95
C LEU A 277 -4.74 -10.79 -21.37
N LEU A 278 -4.56 -11.02 -22.68
CA LEU A 278 -3.74 -12.10 -23.24
C LEU A 278 -2.25 -11.92 -22.90
N ALA A 279 -1.72 -10.70 -22.92
CA ALA A 279 -0.34 -10.41 -22.52
C ALA A 279 -0.12 -10.69 -21.04
N ILE A 280 -1.10 -10.41 -20.16
CA ILE A 280 -1.07 -10.70 -18.74
C ILE A 280 -1.08 -12.20 -18.49
N THR A 281 -1.94 -12.97 -19.19
CA THR A 281 -2.01 -14.43 -19.05
C THR A 281 -0.72 -15.10 -19.55
N HIS A 282 -0.16 -14.63 -20.67
CA HIS A 282 1.11 -15.15 -21.20
C HIS A 282 2.29 -14.88 -20.27
N SER A 283 2.38 -13.69 -19.65
CA SER A 283 3.44 -13.37 -18.69
C SER A 283 3.33 -14.21 -17.41
N ARG A 284 2.12 -14.55 -16.95
CA ARG A 284 1.90 -15.44 -15.82
C ARG A 284 2.32 -16.88 -16.11
N LEU A 285 2.04 -17.39 -17.33
CA LEU A 285 2.45 -18.73 -17.75
C LEU A 285 3.97 -18.84 -17.94
N ALA A 286 4.62 -17.80 -18.47
CA ALA A 286 6.08 -17.75 -18.60
C ALA A 286 6.79 -17.74 -17.22
N GLY A 287 6.23 -17.02 -16.22
CA GLY A 287 6.73 -17.03 -14.84
C GLY A 287 6.63 -18.40 -14.15
N VAL A 288 5.55 -19.13 -14.38
CA VAL A 288 5.37 -20.51 -13.87
C VAL A 288 6.36 -21.48 -14.54
N GLY A 289 6.60 -21.33 -15.85
CA GLY A 289 7.56 -22.15 -16.59
C GLY A 289 9.00 -21.97 -16.08
N HIS A 290 9.44 -20.76 -15.78
CA HIS A 290 10.75 -20.48 -15.19
C HIS A 290 10.90 -21.02 -13.77
N ALA A 291 9.85 -21.00 -12.95
CA ALA A 291 9.87 -21.58 -11.59
C ALA A 291 9.99 -23.11 -11.63
N LEU A 292 9.33 -23.78 -12.58
CA LEU A 292 9.41 -25.24 -12.77
C LEU A 292 10.80 -25.68 -13.31
N LEU A 293 11.40 -24.91 -14.22
CA LEU A 293 12.74 -25.21 -14.74
C LEU A 293 13.83 -25.06 -13.67
N ARG A 294 13.74 -24.05 -12.77
CA ARG A 294 14.68 -23.91 -11.66
C ARG A 294 14.55 -25.03 -10.59
N ARG A 295 13.38 -25.66 -10.46
CA ARG A 295 13.22 -26.84 -9.59
C ARG A 295 13.83 -28.14 -10.18
N ARG A 296 13.91 -28.26 -11.53
CA ARG A 296 14.54 -29.43 -12.20
C ARG A 296 16.07 -29.41 -12.22
N SER A 297 16.70 -28.24 -12.10
CA SER A 297 18.17 -28.12 -12.09
C SER A 297 18.82 -28.25 -10.69
N ARG A 298 17.99 -28.52 -9.64
CA ARG A 298 18.43 -28.74 -8.26
C ARG A 298 18.13 -30.15 -7.72
N ARG A 299 17.88 -31.11 -8.62
CA ARG A 299 17.86 -32.56 -8.28
C ARG A 299 18.95 -33.30 -8.99
#